data_618ca5a6bc1f9b8db1531fb21f563bfd
#
_entry.id   618ca5a6bc1f9b8db1531fb21f563bfd
#
_cell.length_a   1.000
_cell.length_b   1.000
_cell.length_c   1.000
_cell.angle_alpha   90.00
_cell.angle_beta   90.00
_cell.angle_gamma   90.00
#
_symmetry.space_group_name_H-M   'P 1'
#
loop_
_entity.id
_entity.type
_entity.pdbx_description
1 polymer ?
#
loop_
_entity_poly.entity_id
_entity_poly.type
_entity_poly.pdbx_seq_one_letter_code
_entity_poly.pdbx_strand_id
1 'polypeptide(L)'
;TGGLFWHYKELDFSAEGYYKRMNNLVEYKDNGPVLPSFEGWEDRVGVGKGRSYGLELMVQKKTGRFNGWIGYTLSWSDRWFPDGTVNKGHRFPSKYDNRHKVDIVASYKLSKKVELTAAWMYKSGNHLTIQDVQYRPLPELTERGYQEELWWGYGENASSRNNYQLPAYHRLDLGANFYRYKKNGRMGIWNLSLCNAYFKANPFSVRPIYYQTEKGREVVLEQTLLFLFVPSVSYTYKF
;
A
#
# COMPACT_ATOMS: atom_id res chain seq x y z
N THR A 1 0.61 -9.50 21.27
CA THR A 1 1.92 -8.87 21.02
C THR A 1 2.85 -9.14 22.20
N GLY A 2 4.14 -9.26 21.91
CA GLY A 2 5.21 -9.32 22.91
C GLY A 2 6.42 -8.58 22.37
N GLY A 3 7.13 -7.86 23.23
CA GLY A 3 8.24 -7.04 22.81
C GLY A 3 9.34 -6.92 23.85
N LEU A 4 10.53 -6.64 23.35
CA LEU A 4 11.72 -6.35 24.14
C LEU A 4 12.14 -4.92 23.84
N PHE A 5 12.43 -4.16 24.92
CA PHE A 5 12.87 -2.78 24.86
C PHE A 5 14.14 -2.65 25.69
N TRP A 6 15.18 -2.04 25.10
CA TRP A 6 16.39 -1.76 25.86
C TRP A 6 17.03 -0.45 25.45
N HIS A 7 17.73 0.13 26.35
CA HIS A 7 18.44 1.38 26.20
C HIS A 7 19.96 1.13 26.32
N TYR A 8 20.70 1.65 25.36
CA TYR A 8 22.16 1.61 25.41
C TYR A 8 22.74 2.97 24.99
N LYS A 9 23.37 3.66 25.91
CA LYS A 9 23.88 5.04 25.72
C LYS A 9 22.75 5.99 25.30
N GLU A 10 22.83 6.51 24.07
CA GLU A 10 21.82 7.43 23.51
C GLU A 10 20.85 6.74 22.55
N LEU A 11 20.88 5.42 22.47
CA LEU A 11 20.06 4.62 21.57
C LEU A 11 19.01 3.84 22.34
N ASP A 12 17.78 3.94 21.84
CA ASP A 12 16.66 3.11 22.25
C ASP A 12 16.42 2.05 21.17
N PHE A 13 16.27 0.80 21.58
CA PHE A 13 15.98 -0.33 20.71
C PHE A 13 14.64 -0.94 21.09
N SER A 14 13.87 -1.36 20.10
CA SER A 14 12.72 -2.22 20.31
C SER A 14 12.68 -3.36 19.30
N ALA A 15 12.20 -4.50 19.77
CA ALA A 15 11.90 -5.66 18.94
C ALA A 15 10.55 -6.23 19.41
N GLU A 16 9.55 -6.19 18.53
CA GLU A 16 8.18 -6.57 18.85
C GLU A 16 7.66 -7.61 17.87
N GLY A 17 7.13 -8.71 18.41
CA GLY A 17 6.42 -9.72 17.65
C GLY A 17 4.91 -9.60 17.87
N TYR A 18 4.13 -9.78 16.82
CA TYR A 18 2.68 -9.77 16.94
C TYR A 18 2.01 -10.89 16.15
N TYR A 19 0.86 -11.30 16.64
CA TYR A 19 -0.07 -12.18 15.94
C TYR A 19 -1.50 -11.68 16.13
N LYS A 20 -2.22 -11.47 15.04
CA LYS A 20 -3.61 -11.03 15.02
C LYS A 20 -4.46 -12.03 14.24
N ARG A 21 -5.50 -12.54 14.86
CA ARG A 21 -6.57 -13.30 14.21
C ARG A 21 -7.77 -12.38 14.00
N MET A 22 -8.32 -12.41 12.80
CA MET A 22 -9.46 -11.61 12.40
C MET A 22 -10.60 -12.54 12.01
N ASN A 23 -11.79 -12.27 12.55
CA ASN A 23 -13.02 -12.98 12.20
C ASN A 23 -14.01 -11.97 11.58
N ASN A 24 -14.99 -12.47 10.87
CA ASN A 24 -16.05 -11.67 10.24
C ASN A 24 -15.49 -10.59 9.31
N LEU A 25 -14.45 -10.92 8.55
CA LEU A 25 -13.98 -10.07 7.47
C LEU A 25 -15.00 -10.11 6.33
N VAL A 26 -15.32 -8.96 5.78
CA VAL A 26 -16.25 -8.82 4.66
C VAL A 26 -15.47 -8.51 3.39
N GLU A 27 -15.81 -9.20 2.30
CA GLU A 27 -15.22 -9.01 0.98
C GLU A 27 -16.28 -9.28 -0.09
N TYR A 28 -16.19 -8.64 -1.26
CA TYR A 28 -17.08 -8.95 -2.37
C TYR A 28 -16.83 -10.36 -2.90
N LYS A 29 -17.90 -11.08 -3.22
CA LYS A 29 -17.86 -12.39 -3.86
C LYS A 29 -17.19 -12.31 -5.24
N ASP A 30 -16.51 -13.36 -5.67
CA ASP A 30 -15.78 -13.34 -6.96
C ASP A 30 -16.72 -13.25 -8.16
N ASN A 31 -17.87 -13.87 -8.11
CA ASN A 31 -18.85 -13.91 -9.19
C ASN A 31 -20.14 -13.14 -8.86
N GLY A 32 -20.04 -12.14 -8.00
CA GLY A 32 -21.19 -11.29 -7.69
C GLY A 32 -21.58 -10.45 -8.90
N PRO A 33 -22.90 -10.16 -9.08
CA PRO A 33 -23.38 -9.33 -10.18
C PRO A 33 -22.73 -7.95 -10.14
N VAL A 34 -22.13 -7.53 -11.27
CA VAL A 34 -21.47 -6.22 -11.42
C VAL A 34 -22.51 -5.09 -11.45
N LEU A 35 -23.72 -5.37 -11.93
CA LEU A 35 -24.81 -4.40 -12.01
C LEU A 35 -25.62 -4.36 -10.70
N PRO A 36 -26.24 -3.21 -10.38
CA PRO A 36 -27.20 -3.13 -9.29
C PRO A 36 -28.36 -4.10 -9.57
N SER A 37 -28.32 -5.27 -8.94
CA SER A 37 -29.50 -6.17 -8.88
C SER A 37 -30.44 -5.66 -7.80
N PHE A 38 -31.70 -6.10 -7.82
CA PHE A 38 -32.68 -5.82 -6.76
C PHE A 38 -32.31 -6.52 -5.43
N GLU A 39 -31.24 -7.31 -5.41
CA GLU A 39 -30.68 -7.94 -4.23
C GLU A 39 -29.92 -6.91 -3.37
N GLY A 40 -29.99 -7.06 -2.07
CA GLY A 40 -29.27 -6.22 -1.12
C GLY A 40 -27.75 -6.32 -1.28
N TRP A 41 -27.00 -5.35 -0.76
CA TRP A 41 -25.54 -5.39 -0.77
C TRP A 41 -24.98 -6.59 0.02
N GLU A 42 -25.74 -7.10 1.00
CA GLU A 42 -25.41 -8.26 1.82
C GLU A 42 -25.23 -9.52 0.98
N ASP A 43 -26.02 -9.68 -0.07
CA ASP A 43 -25.95 -10.84 -0.95
C ASP A 43 -24.68 -10.85 -1.84
N ARG A 44 -24.03 -9.70 -1.96
CA ARG A 44 -22.80 -9.54 -2.77
C ARG A 44 -21.52 -9.78 -2.01
N VAL A 45 -21.59 -9.90 -0.68
CA VAL A 45 -20.43 -10.04 0.18
C VAL A 45 -20.36 -11.42 0.81
N GLY A 46 -19.15 -11.92 0.98
CA GLY A 46 -18.85 -13.10 1.76
C GLY A 46 -18.26 -12.70 3.11
N VAL A 47 -18.44 -13.56 4.11
CA VAL A 47 -17.87 -13.38 5.45
C VAL A 47 -16.74 -14.36 5.66
N GLY A 48 -15.56 -13.86 5.93
CA GLY A 48 -14.34 -14.64 6.03
C GLY A 48 -13.53 -14.39 7.28
N LYS A 49 -12.34 -14.93 7.25
CA LYS A 49 -11.35 -14.88 8.31
C LYS A 49 -10.03 -14.35 7.76
N GLY A 50 -9.17 -13.88 8.65
CA GLY A 50 -7.82 -13.49 8.31
C GLY A 50 -6.87 -13.66 9.47
N ARG A 51 -5.61 -13.57 9.16
CA ARG A 51 -4.53 -13.47 10.15
C ARG A 51 -3.48 -12.48 9.66
N SER A 52 -2.84 -11.84 10.61
CA SER A 52 -1.66 -11.01 10.35
C SER A 52 -0.66 -11.25 11.47
N TYR A 53 0.61 -11.40 11.12
CA TYR A 53 1.70 -11.60 12.07
C TYR A 53 2.99 -11.01 11.51
N GLY A 54 3.89 -10.69 12.41
CA GLY A 54 5.14 -10.07 12.00
C GLY A 54 6.08 -9.77 13.14
N LEU A 55 7.21 -9.20 12.74
CA LEU A 55 8.27 -8.69 13.59
C LEU A 55 8.52 -7.23 13.25
N GLU A 56 8.56 -6.37 14.25
CA GLU A 56 8.89 -4.96 14.15
C GLU A 56 10.17 -4.68 14.93
N LEU A 57 11.14 -4.07 14.27
CA LEU A 57 12.41 -3.68 14.86
C LEU A 57 12.55 -2.17 14.75
N MET A 58 13.00 -1.50 15.80
CA MET A 58 13.28 -0.07 15.77
C MET A 58 14.55 0.26 16.53
N VAL A 59 15.31 1.20 15.98
CA VAL A 59 16.44 1.86 16.65
C VAL A 59 16.18 3.36 16.58
N GLN A 60 16.24 4.04 17.72
CA GLN A 60 15.99 5.48 17.82
C GLN A 60 17.12 6.17 18.60
N LYS A 61 17.54 7.33 18.11
CA LYS A 61 18.40 8.29 18.81
C LYS A 61 17.66 9.61 18.97
N LYS A 62 17.44 10.02 20.23
CA LYS A 62 16.60 11.21 20.54
C LYS A 62 17.42 12.48 20.78
N THR A 63 18.71 12.37 21.06
CA THR A 63 19.54 13.45 21.56
C THR A 63 20.72 13.76 20.66
N GLY A 64 21.31 14.94 20.83
CA GLY A 64 22.52 15.37 20.13
C GLY A 64 22.25 16.18 18.85
N ARG A 65 23.30 16.39 18.06
CA ARG A 65 23.16 17.08 16.76
C ARG A 65 22.50 16.22 15.70
N PHE A 66 22.77 14.93 15.73
CA PHE A 66 22.12 13.94 14.88
C PHE A 66 21.10 13.17 15.73
N ASN A 67 19.86 13.15 15.29
CA ASN A 67 18.78 12.37 15.87
C ASN A 67 17.90 11.77 14.77
N GLY A 68 17.14 10.75 15.11
CA GLY A 68 16.33 10.05 14.14
C GLY A 68 16.01 8.62 14.58
N TRP A 69 15.43 7.87 13.66
CA TRP A 69 15.11 6.46 13.90
C TRP A 69 15.10 5.66 12.60
N ILE A 70 15.31 4.37 12.74
CA ILE A 70 15.18 3.37 11.69
C ILE A 70 14.19 2.33 12.19
N GLY A 71 13.14 2.10 11.44
CA GLY A 71 12.16 1.05 11.68
C GLY A 71 12.18 0.03 10.55
N TYR A 72 12.08 -1.24 10.90
CA TYR A 72 11.91 -2.33 9.95
C TYR A 72 10.74 -3.21 10.38
N THR A 73 9.84 -3.49 9.45
CA THR A 73 8.73 -4.43 9.67
C THR A 73 8.83 -5.57 8.67
N LEU A 74 8.80 -6.79 9.19
CA LEU A 74 8.60 -8.01 8.43
C LEU A 74 7.22 -8.56 8.80
N SER A 75 6.29 -8.64 7.82
CA SER A 75 4.91 -9.00 8.11
C SER A 75 4.28 -9.89 7.05
N TRP A 76 3.28 -10.64 7.48
CA TRP A 76 2.41 -11.47 6.66
C TRP A 76 0.97 -11.16 6.99
N SER A 77 0.13 -11.03 5.97
CA SER A 77 -1.30 -10.83 6.13
C SER A 77 -2.06 -11.62 5.06
N ASP A 78 -2.85 -12.57 5.47
CA ASP A 78 -3.68 -13.37 4.58
C ASP A 78 -5.16 -13.41 5.01
N ARG A 79 -6.01 -13.74 4.03
CA ARG A 79 -7.46 -13.89 4.20
C ARG A 79 -7.92 -15.19 3.59
N TRP A 80 -9.06 -15.71 4.05
CA TRP A 80 -9.76 -16.83 3.42
C TRP A 80 -11.24 -16.82 3.78
N PHE A 81 -12.05 -17.34 2.87
CA PHE A 81 -13.50 -17.43 2.97
C PHE A 81 -13.91 -18.88 2.83
N PRO A 82 -14.11 -19.60 3.94
CA PRO A 82 -14.31 -21.06 3.93
C PRO A 82 -15.54 -21.53 3.17
N ASP A 83 -16.53 -20.65 2.98
CA ASP A 83 -17.76 -20.89 2.23
C ASP A 83 -17.54 -20.98 0.71
N GLY A 84 -16.33 -20.70 0.23
CA GLY A 84 -15.97 -20.73 -1.20
C GLY A 84 -16.42 -19.51 -1.99
N THR A 85 -17.07 -18.53 -1.39
CA THR A 85 -17.62 -17.36 -2.09
C THR A 85 -16.54 -16.40 -2.61
N VAL A 86 -15.36 -16.42 -1.98
CA VAL A 86 -14.18 -15.64 -2.40
C VAL A 86 -12.99 -16.57 -2.54
N ASN A 87 -12.27 -16.46 -3.64
CA ASN A 87 -11.08 -17.21 -3.99
C ASN A 87 -11.26 -18.75 -3.86
N LYS A 88 -12.45 -19.23 -4.16
CA LYS A 88 -12.84 -20.66 -4.06
C LYS A 88 -12.51 -21.28 -2.70
N GLY A 89 -12.55 -20.48 -1.63
CA GLY A 89 -12.20 -20.92 -0.27
C GLY A 89 -10.70 -21.03 0.01
N HIS A 90 -9.83 -20.79 -0.96
CA HIS A 90 -8.39 -20.82 -0.75
C HIS A 90 -7.88 -19.54 -0.08
N ARG A 91 -6.77 -19.65 0.65
CA ARG A 91 -6.09 -18.50 1.23
C ARG A 91 -5.46 -17.64 0.14
N PHE A 92 -5.49 -16.31 0.35
CA PHE A 92 -4.85 -15.35 -0.53
C PHE A 92 -4.24 -14.20 0.29
N PRO A 93 -3.19 -13.53 -0.22
CA PRO A 93 -2.60 -12.39 0.47
C PRO A 93 -3.59 -11.23 0.58
N SER A 94 -3.57 -10.50 1.67
CA SER A 94 -4.29 -9.24 1.77
C SER A 94 -3.75 -8.24 0.74
N LYS A 95 -4.59 -7.34 0.24
CA LYS A 95 -4.15 -6.24 -0.64
C LYS A 95 -2.93 -5.50 -0.08
N TYR A 96 -2.83 -5.36 1.24
CA TYR A 96 -1.77 -4.65 1.95
C TYR A 96 -0.76 -5.59 2.61
N ASP A 97 -0.58 -6.81 2.09
CA ASP A 97 0.51 -7.70 2.53
C ASP A 97 1.84 -7.18 2.00
N ASN A 98 2.35 -6.14 2.65
CA ASN A 98 3.68 -5.60 2.36
C ASN A 98 4.70 -6.37 3.20
N ARG A 99 5.36 -7.36 2.62
CA ARG A 99 6.28 -8.27 3.32
C ARG A 99 7.39 -7.54 4.06
N HIS A 100 7.98 -6.55 3.42
CA HIS A 100 9.06 -5.75 3.94
C HIS A 100 8.69 -4.28 3.94
N LYS A 101 8.89 -3.61 5.07
CA LYS A 101 8.75 -2.17 5.20
C LYS A 101 9.96 -1.63 5.96
N VAL A 102 10.57 -0.58 5.44
CA VAL A 102 11.67 0.15 6.08
C VAL A 102 11.32 1.62 6.11
N ASP A 103 11.43 2.24 7.27
CA ASP A 103 11.30 3.68 7.44
C ASP A 103 12.57 4.21 8.11
N ILE A 104 13.17 5.24 7.54
CA ILE A 104 14.33 5.94 8.08
C ILE A 104 13.99 7.41 8.17
N VAL A 105 14.10 7.97 9.36
CA VAL A 105 13.93 9.40 9.58
C VAL A 105 15.17 9.92 10.30
N ALA A 106 15.74 10.97 9.77
CA ALA A 106 16.94 11.58 10.32
C ALA A 106 16.82 13.10 10.34
N SER A 107 17.36 13.72 11.36
CA SER A 107 17.58 15.15 11.41
C SER A 107 18.99 15.47 11.90
N TYR A 108 19.58 16.49 11.31
CA TYR A 108 20.91 16.95 11.63
C TYR A 108 20.94 18.46 11.86
N LYS A 109 21.28 18.85 13.07
CA LYS A 109 21.48 20.27 13.45
C LYS A 109 22.83 20.75 12.95
N LEU A 110 22.86 21.32 11.74
CA LEU A 110 24.06 21.87 11.13
C LEU A 110 24.58 23.04 11.97
N SER A 111 23.66 23.88 12.49
CA SER A 111 23.97 25.00 13.40
C SER A 111 22.76 25.27 14.32
N LYS A 112 22.88 26.27 15.21
CA LYS A 112 21.75 26.76 16.00
C LYS A 112 20.61 27.32 15.13
N LYS A 113 20.90 27.65 13.87
CA LYS A 113 19.94 28.29 12.96
C LYS A 113 19.49 27.40 11.81
N VAL A 114 20.15 26.28 11.55
CA VAL A 114 19.87 25.41 10.42
C VAL A 114 19.83 23.96 10.85
N GLU A 115 18.75 23.29 10.50
CA GLU A 115 18.54 21.86 10.70
C GLU A 115 18.14 21.23 9.36
N LEU A 116 18.81 20.16 8.98
CA LEU A 116 18.50 19.36 7.81
C LEU A 116 17.68 18.14 8.24
N THR A 117 16.69 17.78 7.44
CA THR A 117 15.85 16.61 7.68
C THR A 117 15.80 15.70 6.46
N ALA A 118 15.75 14.41 6.68
CA ALA A 118 15.57 13.42 5.64
C ALA A 118 14.62 12.33 6.14
N ALA A 119 13.73 11.89 5.27
CA ALA A 119 12.86 10.75 5.50
C ALA A 119 12.91 9.83 4.28
N TRP A 120 13.27 8.57 4.49
CA TRP A 120 13.24 7.57 3.44
C TRP A 120 12.33 6.43 3.85
N MET A 121 11.46 6.01 2.93
CA MET A 121 10.59 4.87 3.13
C MET A 121 10.73 3.89 1.98
N TYR A 122 10.63 2.63 2.32
CA TYR A 122 10.52 1.50 1.40
C TYR A 122 9.42 0.57 1.88
N LYS A 123 8.63 0.05 0.96
CA LYS A 123 7.73 -1.07 1.21
C LYS A 123 7.64 -1.96 -0.01
N SER A 124 7.52 -3.26 0.20
CA SER A 124 7.12 -4.21 -0.83
C SER A 124 5.80 -3.76 -1.45
N GLY A 125 5.62 -4.02 -2.74
CA GLY A 125 4.40 -3.62 -3.44
C GLY A 125 3.14 -4.23 -2.83
N ASN A 126 2.04 -3.51 -2.94
CA ASN A 126 0.71 -4.01 -2.61
C ASN A 126 0.32 -5.13 -3.59
N HIS A 127 -0.62 -5.97 -3.18
CA HIS A 127 -1.23 -6.95 -4.06
C HIS A 127 -2.49 -6.37 -4.73
N LEU A 128 -2.73 -6.78 -5.96
CA LEU A 128 -3.98 -6.50 -6.68
C LEU A 128 -4.44 -7.75 -7.43
N THR A 129 -5.72 -7.79 -7.74
CA THR A 129 -6.30 -8.84 -8.57
C THR A 129 -6.23 -8.44 -10.03
N ILE A 130 -5.56 -9.25 -10.84
CA ILE A 130 -5.56 -9.13 -12.31
C ILE A 130 -6.42 -10.24 -12.86
N GLN A 131 -7.27 -9.91 -13.84
CA GLN A 131 -8.04 -10.87 -14.59
C GLN A 131 -7.12 -11.55 -15.62
N ASP A 132 -6.61 -12.70 -15.25
CA ASP A 132 -5.62 -13.47 -16.02
C ASP A 132 -6.22 -14.70 -16.71
N VAL A 133 -7.50 -14.99 -16.46
CA VAL A 133 -8.23 -16.09 -17.07
C VAL A 133 -9.33 -15.54 -17.96
N GLN A 134 -9.35 -15.98 -19.22
CA GLN A 134 -10.44 -15.73 -20.14
C GLN A 134 -11.26 -16.99 -20.34
N TYR A 135 -12.57 -16.85 -20.42
CA TYR A 135 -13.47 -17.91 -20.80
C TYR A 135 -14.51 -17.38 -21.79
N ARG A 136 -14.98 -18.25 -22.65
CA ARG A 136 -16.11 -17.95 -23.52
C ARG A 136 -17.37 -18.35 -22.78
N PRO A 137 -18.25 -17.42 -22.43
CA PRO A 137 -19.52 -17.79 -21.79
C PRO A 137 -20.30 -18.69 -22.77
N LEU A 138 -20.92 -19.73 -22.22
CA LEU A 138 -21.87 -20.52 -22.99
C LEU A 138 -23.09 -19.65 -23.30
N PRO A 139 -23.65 -19.71 -24.53
CA PRO A 139 -24.85 -19.00 -24.85
C PRO A 139 -25.97 -19.48 -23.92
N GLU A 140 -26.71 -18.53 -23.35
CA GLU A 140 -27.84 -18.84 -22.51
C GLU A 140 -28.97 -19.43 -23.37
N LEU A 141 -29.43 -20.63 -23.01
CA LEU A 141 -30.56 -21.27 -23.66
C LEU A 141 -31.85 -20.53 -23.20
N THR A 142 -32.41 -19.73 -24.08
CA THR A 142 -33.74 -19.14 -23.84
C THR A 142 -34.82 -20.03 -24.41
N GLU A 143 -36.04 -19.91 -23.91
CA GLU A 143 -37.19 -20.65 -24.43
C GLU A 143 -37.49 -20.44 -25.94
N ARG A 144 -36.84 -19.45 -26.55
CA ARG A 144 -36.92 -19.11 -27.98
C ARG A 144 -35.74 -19.59 -28.85
N GLY A 145 -34.84 -20.43 -28.32
CA GLY A 145 -33.64 -20.87 -29.00
C GLY A 145 -32.42 -19.98 -28.72
N TYR A 146 -31.32 -20.25 -29.38
CA TYR A 146 -30.09 -19.50 -29.23
C TYR A 146 -30.29 -18.05 -29.69
N GLN A 147 -30.14 -17.08 -28.82
CA GLN A 147 -29.96 -15.69 -29.24
C GLN A 147 -28.50 -15.52 -29.70
N GLU A 148 -28.27 -15.57 -31.02
CA GLU A 148 -26.95 -15.36 -31.63
C GLU A 148 -26.41 -13.93 -31.45
N GLU A 149 -27.23 -12.97 -31.02
CA GLU A 149 -26.89 -11.55 -31.04
C GLU A 149 -26.36 -11.00 -29.74
N LEU A 150 -26.29 -11.77 -28.65
CA LEU A 150 -25.87 -11.24 -27.38
C LEU A 150 -24.41 -11.52 -27.09
N TRP A 151 -23.60 -10.50 -27.41
CA TRP A 151 -22.27 -10.25 -26.85
C TRP A 151 -21.24 -11.39 -27.05
N TRP A 152 -20.60 -11.38 -28.17
CA TRP A 152 -19.32 -12.06 -28.40
C TRP A 152 -18.20 -11.48 -27.51
N GLY A 153 -18.45 -11.39 -26.20
CA GLY A 153 -17.50 -10.97 -25.20
C GLY A 153 -16.86 -12.17 -24.54
N TYR A 154 -15.56 -12.12 -24.34
CA TYR A 154 -14.92 -13.06 -23.44
C TYR A 154 -15.25 -12.64 -22.00
N GLY A 155 -15.70 -13.59 -21.17
CA GLY A 155 -15.73 -13.39 -19.74
C GLY A 155 -14.31 -13.37 -19.19
N GLU A 156 -14.07 -12.51 -18.23
CA GLU A 156 -12.77 -12.37 -17.59
C GLU A 156 -12.88 -12.78 -16.14
N ASN A 157 -11.92 -13.56 -15.67
CA ASN A 157 -11.85 -13.97 -14.28
C ASN A 157 -10.39 -13.94 -13.81
N ALA A 158 -10.19 -13.89 -12.50
CA ALA A 158 -8.89 -14.01 -11.90
C ALA A 158 -8.65 -15.45 -11.46
N SER A 159 -7.45 -15.99 -11.72
CA SER A 159 -7.04 -17.31 -11.22
C SER A 159 -7.05 -17.37 -9.69
N SER A 160 -6.73 -16.27 -9.05
CA SER A 160 -6.77 -16.08 -7.61
C SER A 160 -6.95 -14.61 -7.25
N ARG A 161 -7.49 -14.34 -6.07
CA ARG A 161 -7.52 -12.99 -5.50
C ARG A 161 -6.11 -12.52 -5.16
N ASN A 162 -5.85 -11.23 -5.46
CA ASN A 162 -4.58 -10.58 -5.18
C ASN A 162 -3.38 -11.34 -5.75
N ASN A 163 -3.56 -11.87 -6.98
CA ASN A 163 -2.63 -12.73 -7.70
C ASN A 163 -1.39 -12.01 -8.26
N TYR A 164 -1.37 -10.68 -8.22
CA TYR A 164 -0.26 -9.88 -8.71
C TYR A 164 0.28 -8.95 -7.62
N GLN A 165 1.59 -8.94 -7.43
CA GLN A 165 2.26 -8.01 -6.54
C GLN A 165 2.86 -6.85 -7.33
N LEU A 166 2.50 -5.62 -6.95
CA LEU A 166 3.05 -4.40 -7.52
C LEU A 166 4.55 -4.27 -7.25
N PRO A 167 5.27 -3.52 -8.08
CA PRO A 167 6.64 -3.11 -7.78
C PRO A 167 6.75 -2.43 -6.42
N ALA A 168 7.92 -2.53 -5.80
CA ALA A 168 8.18 -1.90 -4.51
C ALA A 168 8.02 -0.38 -4.60
N TYR A 169 7.41 0.18 -3.56
CA TYR A 169 7.29 1.63 -3.36
C TYR A 169 8.47 2.12 -2.53
N HIS A 170 9.15 3.15 -2.98
CA HIS A 170 10.14 3.85 -2.14
C HIS A 170 10.22 5.34 -2.46
N ARG A 171 10.55 6.16 -1.47
CA ARG A 171 10.56 7.60 -1.58
C ARG A 171 11.58 8.20 -0.60
N LEU A 172 12.28 9.23 -1.05
CA LEU A 172 13.14 10.06 -0.22
C LEU A 172 12.56 11.48 -0.17
N ASP A 173 12.32 11.96 1.03
CA ASP A 173 11.92 13.34 1.29
C ASP A 173 13.07 14.06 2.00
N LEU A 174 13.40 15.25 1.55
CA LEU A 174 14.44 16.09 2.12
C LEU A 174 13.85 17.40 2.60
N GLY A 175 14.40 17.96 3.66
CA GLY A 175 13.96 19.24 4.18
C GLY A 175 15.07 20.02 4.88
N ALA A 176 14.87 21.32 4.99
CA ALA A 176 15.72 22.21 5.75
C ALA A 176 14.88 23.20 6.54
N ASN A 177 15.14 23.31 7.82
CA ASN A 177 14.55 24.28 8.73
C ASN A 177 15.54 25.40 9.01
N PHE A 178 15.11 26.66 8.82
CA PHE A 178 15.88 27.85 9.10
C PHE A 178 15.24 28.61 10.25
N TYR A 179 15.93 28.64 11.39
CA TYR A 179 15.47 29.27 12.62
C TYR A 179 15.94 30.72 12.72
N ARG A 180 15.00 31.64 12.89
CA ARG A 180 15.28 33.05 13.14
C ARG A 180 14.80 33.43 14.52
N TYR A 181 15.72 33.49 15.48
CA TYR A 181 15.45 33.94 16.84
C TYR A 181 15.30 35.45 16.86
N LYS A 182 14.26 35.95 17.49
CA LYS A 182 13.97 37.36 17.69
C LYS A 182 14.12 37.73 19.16
N LYS A 183 14.21 39.05 19.44
CA LYS A 183 14.13 39.54 20.82
C LYS A 183 12.79 39.13 21.45
N ASN A 184 12.76 38.97 22.75
CA ASN A 184 11.59 38.59 23.58
C ASN A 184 11.13 37.11 23.38
N GLY A 185 12.05 36.19 23.09
CA GLY A 185 11.75 34.75 22.98
C GLY A 185 10.98 34.32 21.72
N ARG A 186 10.62 35.24 20.87
CA ARG A 186 9.91 34.95 19.62
C ARG A 186 10.81 34.25 18.59
N MET A 187 10.24 33.37 17.81
CA MET A 187 10.99 32.60 16.81
C MET A 187 10.22 32.46 15.49
N GLY A 188 10.88 32.75 14.38
CA GLY A 188 10.38 32.42 13.05
C GLY A 188 11.12 31.20 12.51
N ILE A 189 10.42 30.29 11.85
CA ILE A 189 10.97 29.09 11.23
C ILE A 189 10.51 29.04 9.78
N TRP A 190 11.45 29.08 8.84
CA TRP A 190 11.21 28.73 7.46
C TRP A 190 11.52 27.25 7.27
N ASN A 191 10.60 26.52 6.69
CA ASN A 191 10.81 25.14 6.24
C ASN A 191 10.77 25.11 4.72
N LEU A 192 11.82 24.56 4.12
CA LEU A 192 11.87 24.20 2.71
C LEU A 192 11.94 22.69 2.64
N SER A 193 11.07 22.06 1.86
CA SER A 193 11.07 20.61 1.72
C SER A 193 10.81 20.18 0.29
N LEU A 194 11.32 19.00 -0.04
CA LEU A 194 11.17 18.33 -1.32
C LEU A 194 10.74 16.90 -1.09
N CYS A 195 9.51 16.59 -1.47
CA CYS A 195 8.98 15.24 -1.43
C CYS A 195 9.40 14.48 -2.68
N ASN A 196 9.81 13.22 -2.52
CA ASN A 196 10.32 12.36 -3.59
C ASN A 196 11.54 12.93 -4.32
N ALA A 197 12.57 13.27 -3.56
CA ALA A 197 13.77 13.99 -4.02
C ALA A 197 14.55 13.32 -5.16
N TYR A 198 14.40 12.01 -5.37
CA TYR A 198 15.01 11.29 -6.51
C TYR A 198 14.03 10.90 -7.61
N PHE A 199 12.84 11.52 -7.64
CA PHE A 199 11.87 11.40 -8.74
C PHE A 199 11.40 9.97 -9.02
N LYS A 200 11.27 9.14 -8.00
CA LYS A 200 10.78 7.77 -8.20
C LYS A 200 9.35 7.79 -8.73
N ALA A 201 9.13 7.14 -9.85
CA ALA A 201 7.81 6.90 -10.42
C ALA A 201 7.09 5.81 -9.60
N ASN A 202 6.44 6.21 -8.51
CA ASN A 202 5.63 5.32 -7.69
C ASN A 202 4.20 5.29 -8.23
N PRO A 203 3.64 4.14 -8.59
CA PRO A 203 2.30 4.07 -9.13
C PRO A 203 1.25 4.45 -8.08
N PHE A 204 0.36 5.37 -8.43
CA PHE A 204 -0.84 5.69 -7.66
C PHE A 204 -1.92 4.63 -7.87
N SER A 205 -2.17 4.27 -9.13
CA SER A 205 -3.03 3.18 -9.51
C SER A 205 -2.42 2.36 -10.65
N VAL A 206 -2.80 1.11 -10.72
CA VAL A 206 -2.41 0.20 -11.79
C VAL A 206 -3.67 -0.47 -12.31
N ARG A 207 -3.84 -0.50 -13.62
CA ARG A 207 -4.94 -1.20 -14.28
C ARG A 207 -4.42 -2.04 -15.44
N PRO A 208 -4.97 -3.23 -15.67
CA PRO A 208 -4.66 -3.99 -16.87
C PRO A 208 -5.32 -3.34 -18.08
N ILE A 209 -4.57 -3.23 -19.18
CA ILE A 209 -5.08 -2.90 -20.50
C ILE A 209 -4.79 -4.11 -21.40
N TYR A 210 -5.78 -4.50 -22.17
CA TYR A 210 -5.72 -5.67 -23.02
C TYR A 210 -5.61 -5.24 -24.48
N TYR A 211 -4.58 -5.69 -25.16
CA TYR A 211 -4.37 -5.46 -26.59
C TYR A 211 -4.56 -6.75 -27.37
N GLN A 212 -5.33 -6.69 -28.45
CA GLN A 212 -5.41 -7.79 -29.39
C GLN A 212 -4.25 -7.65 -30.38
N THR A 213 -3.39 -8.66 -30.45
CA THR A 213 -2.26 -8.75 -31.39
C THR A 213 -2.45 -9.92 -32.31
N GLU A 214 -1.65 -9.99 -33.39
CA GLU A 214 -1.67 -11.15 -34.30
C GLU A 214 -1.29 -12.47 -33.62
N LYS A 215 -0.54 -12.41 -32.54
CA LYS A 215 -0.11 -13.55 -31.72
C LYS A 215 -1.09 -13.94 -30.63
N GLY A 216 -2.20 -13.18 -30.46
CA GLY A 216 -3.18 -13.34 -29.42
C GLY A 216 -3.32 -12.05 -28.60
N ARG A 217 -3.85 -12.17 -27.39
CA ARG A 217 -4.08 -11.05 -26.51
C ARG A 217 -2.89 -10.83 -25.57
N GLU A 218 -2.41 -9.60 -25.51
CA GLU A 218 -1.38 -9.17 -24.59
C GLU A 218 -1.98 -8.30 -23.48
N VAL A 219 -1.51 -8.49 -22.26
CA VAL A 219 -1.91 -7.68 -21.08
C VAL A 219 -0.77 -6.75 -20.73
N VAL A 220 -1.04 -5.46 -20.75
CA VAL A 220 -0.11 -4.42 -20.33
C VAL A 220 -0.65 -3.75 -19.06
N LEU A 221 0.19 -3.60 -18.07
CA LEU A 221 -0.18 -2.89 -16.84
C LEU A 221 0.10 -1.40 -17.01
N GLU A 222 -0.96 -0.62 -17.19
CA GLU A 222 -0.86 0.83 -17.20
C GLU A 222 -0.75 1.37 -15.78
N GLN A 223 0.24 2.24 -15.55
CA GLN A 223 0.47 2.88 -14.26
C GLN A 223 0.13 4.36 -14.33
N THR A 224 -0.75 4.83 -13.46
CA THR A 224 -1.02 6.25 -13.29
C THR A 224 -0.10 6.81 -12.20
N LEU A 225 0.63 7.86 -12.53
CA LEU A 225 1.48 8.61 -11.61
C LEU A 225 0.81 9.95 -11.29
N LEU A 226 0.77 10.36 -10.02
CA LEU A 226 0.24 11.69 -9.67
C LEU A 226 1.33 12.75 -9.71
N PHE A 227 2.40 12.56 -8.95
CA PHE A 227 3.49 13.53 -8.84
C PHE A 227 4.84 12.83 -8.81
N LEU A 228 5.79 13.33 -9.58
CA LEU A 228 7.18 12.87 -9.55
C LEU A 228 7.94 13.49 -8.37
N PHE A 229 7.70 14.76 -8.07
CA PHE A 229 8.24 15.44 -6.90
C PHE A 229 7.32 16.61 -6.50
N VAL A 230 7.36 16.99 -5.22
CA VAL A 230 6.57 18.11 -4.72
C VAL A 230 7.46 19.00 -3.84
N PRO A 231 7.83 20.20 -4.30
CA PRO A 231 8.46 21.18 -3.45
C PRO A 231 7.43 21.84 -2.53
N SER A 232 7.82 22.18 -1.32
CA SER A 232 6.96 22.85 -0.35
C SER A 232 7.75 23.88 0.45
N VAL A 233 7.10 24.99 0.75
CA VAL A 233 7.63 26.05 1.59
C VAL A 233 6.61 26.37 2.67
N SER A 234 7.03 26.43 3.92
CA SER A 234 6.17 26.88 5.01
C SER A 234 6.90 27.83 5.95
N TYR A 235 6.13 28.67 6.62
CA TYR A 235 6.63 29.59 7.63
C TYR A 235 5.81 29.44 8.91
N THR A 236 6.51 29.17 10.02
CA THR A 236 5.92 29.10 11.35
C THR A 236 6.44 30.23 12.21
N TYR A 237 5.54 30.95 12.86
CA TYR A 237 5.89 31.98 13.84
C TYR A 237 5.43 31.56 15.23
N LYS A 238 6.38 31.59 16.18
CA LYS A 238 6.13 31.32 17.60
C LYS A 238 6.30 32.63 18.39
N PHE A 239 5.31 32.98 19.15
CA PHE A 239 5.25 34.17 20.00
C PHE A 239 5.14 33.81 21.49
#